data_e6cd7cc1814679800468ea11728f59e7
#
_entry.id   e6cd7cc1814679800468ea11728f59e7
#
_cell.length_a   1.000
_cell.length_b   1.000
_cell.length_c   1.000
_cell.angle_alpha   90.00
_cell.angle_beta   90.00
_cell.angle_gamma   90.00
#
_symmetry.space_group_name_H-M   'P 1'
#
loop_
_entity.id
_entity.type
_entity.pdbx_description
1 polymer ?
#
loop_
_entity_poly.entity_id
_entity_poly.type
_entity_poly.pdbx_seq_one_letter_code
_entity_poly.pdbx_strand_id
1 'polypeptide(L)'
;MLDLVIKNGKVVDGSGLAAYIADVGIKDDVIVKVGRVTEDASQVIDASDQVVAPGFIDPHTHFDAQLLWDGAAKPAIEHGVTTIVPGNCSLSLAPLKAEHRMKLVGMFNQIEEKPHKEIEEGEK
;
A
#
# COMPACT_ATOMS: atom_id res chain seq x y z
N MET A 1 -2.01 17.85 20.66
CA MET A 1 -0.75 17.62 19.91
C MET A 1 -1.00 16.54 18.88
N LEU A 2 -0.65 16.77 17.64
CA LEU A 2 -0.75 15.81 16.55
C LEU A 2 0.47 14.87 16.59
N ASP A 3 0.35 13.71 15.94
CA ASP A 3 1.48 12.79 15.81
C ASP A 3 2.38 13.20 14.64
N LEU A 4 1.77 13.59 13.54
CA LEU A 4 2.46 14.05 12.34
C LEU A 4 1.73 15.21 11.69
N VAL A 5 2.49 16.17 11.18
CA VAL A 5 1.99 17.20 10.25
C VAL A 5 2.84 17.20 9.00
N ILE A 6 2.18 17.14 7.84
CA ILE A 6 2.79 17.40 6.54
C ILE A 6 2.48 18.85 6.17
N LYS A 7 3.52 19.67 6.00
CA LYS A 7 3.40 21.11 5.76
C LYS A 7 3.61 21.47 4.28
N ASN A 8 2.90 22.52 3.85
CA ASN A 8 3.13 23.22 2.58
C ASN A 8 2.95 22.34 1.32
N GLY A 9 2.29 21.19 1.43
CA GLY A 9 2.16 20.27 0.32
C GLY A 9 1.14 20.72 -0.73
N LYS A 10 1.37 20.37 -2.00
CA LYS A 10 0.36 20.48 -3.05
C LYS A 10 -0.58 19.28 -2.96
N VAL A 11 -1.70 19.47 -2.27
CA VAL A 11 -2.66 18.39 -2.00
C VAL A 11 -3.46 18.04 -3.25
N VAL A 12 -3.48 16.75 -3.58
CA VAL A 12 -4.34 16.10 -4.58
C VAL A 12 -5.15 15.03 -3.84
N ASP A 13 -6.38 15.35 -3.45
CA ASP A 13 -7.16 14.56 -2.51
C ASP A 13 -8.03 13.45 -3.14
N GLY A 14 -7.95 13.29 -4.47
CA GLY A 14 -8.75 12.30 -5.20
C GLY A 14 -10.18 12.72 -5.52
N SER A 15 -10.61 13.92 -5.12
CA SER A 15 -11.97 14.43 -5.39
C SER A 15 -12.23 14.79 -6.86
N GLY A 16 -11.18 14.89 -7.67
CA GLY A 16 -11.22 15.38 -9.04
C GLY A 16 -11.14 16.91 -9.15
N LEU A 17 -11.06 17.62 -8.03
CA LEU A 17 -10.85 19.06 -7.99
C LEU A 17 -9.39 19.43 -8.26
N ALA A 18 -9.17 20.70 -8.56
CA ALA A 18 -7.80 21.23 -8.74
C ALA A 18 -6.99 21.09 -7.46
N ALA A 19 -5.69 20.75 -7.60
CA ALA A 19 -4.77 20.69 -6.49
C ALA A 19 -4.62 22.05 -5.79
N TYR A 20 -4.41 22.04 -4.48
CA TYR A 20 -4.29 23.24 -3.65
C TYR A 20 -3.17 23.07 -2.62
N ILE A 21 -2.59 24.19 -2.15
CA ILE A 21 -1.56 24.14 -1.10
C ILE A 21 -2.24 24.06 0.26
N ALA A 22 -1.86 23.05 1.03
CA ALA A 22 -2.36 22.82 2.37
C ALA A 22 -1.40 21.99 3.22
N ASP A 23 -1.67 22.00 4.54
CA ASP A 23 -1.08 21.08 5.49
C ASP A 23 -2.01 19.90 5.72
N VAL A 24 -1.45 18.75 6.11
CA VAL A 24 -2.21 17.56 6.53
C VAL A 24 -1.81 17.21 7.96
N GLY A 25 -2.77 17.24 8.88
CA GLY A 25 -2.58 16.88 10.29
C GLY A 25 -3.10 15.46 10.55
N ILE A 26 -2.27 14.66 11.21
CA ILE A 26 -2.53 13.23 11.48
C ILE A 26 -2.44 13.00 12.99
N LYS A 27 -3.41 12.23 13.51
CA LYS A 27 -3.47 11.79 14.88
C LYS A 27 -4.04 10.38 14.97
N ASP A 28 -3.38 9.50 15.74
CA ASP A 28 -3.80 8.11 15.94
C ASP A 28 -4.06 7.41 14.57
N ASP A 29 -3.10 7.54 13.62
CA ASP A 29 -3.14 7.02 12.26
C ASP A 29 -4.30 7.54 11.38
N VAL A 30 -5.01 8.59 11.82
CA VAL A 30 -6.13 9.19 11.10
C VAL A 30 -5.80 10.60 10.65
N ILE A 31 -6.15 10.95 9.40
CA ILE A 31 -6.12 12.35 8.95
C ILE A 31 -7.27 13.08 9.64
N VAL A 32 -6.91 14.00 10.54
CA VAL A 32 -7.88 14.78 11.33
C VAL A 32 -8.08 16.19 10.79
N LYS A 33 -7.17 16.66 9.94
CA LYS A 33 -7.25 18.01 9.38
C LYS A 33 -6.52 18.11 8.05
N VAL A 34 -7.15 18.73 7.07
CA VAL A 34 -6.54 19.18 5.82
C VAL A 34 -6.84 20.67 5.67
N GLY A 35 -5.78 21.48 5.48
CA GLY A 35 -5.89 22.93 5.43
C GLY A 35 -4.74 23.57 6.21
N ARG A 36 -4.98 24.72 6.84
CA ARG A 36 -3.97 25.35 7.69
C ARG A 36 -3.93 24.65 9.05
N VAL A 37 -2.81 23.99 9.36
CA VAL A 37 -2.56 23.33 10.64
C VAL A 37 -1.65 24.22 11.50
N THR A 38 -2.13 24.63 12.66
CA THR A 38 -1.40 25.48 13.63
C THR A 38 -1.05 24.72 14.90
N GLU A 39 -1.58 23.53 15.05
CA GLU A 39 -1.36 22.67 16.21
C GLU A 39 0.06 22.10 16.20
N ASP A 40 0.64 21.93 17.39
CA ASP A 40 1.93 21.26 17.57
C ASP A 40 1.82 19.77 17.19
N ALA A 41 2.90 19.25 16.63
CA ALA A 41 3.03 17.84 16.25
C ALA A 41 4.36 17.25 16.74
N SER A 42 4.35 15.94 16.99
CA SER A 42 5.56 15.19 17.37
C SER A 42 6.55 15.10 16.21
N GLN A 43 6.03 15.03 14.98
CA GLN A 43 6.82 15.00 13.74
C GLN A 43 6.25 15.99 12.73
N VAL A 44 7.15 16.65 12.01
CA VAL A 44 6.80 17.58 10.92
C VAL A 44 7.57 17.20 9.67
N ILE A 45 6.86 17.03 8.57
CA ILE A 45 7.43 16.84 7.22
C ILE A 45 7.15 18.11 6.42
N ASP A 46 8.19 18.73 5.88
CA ASP A 46 8.02 19.82 4.93
C ASP A 46 7.88 19.22 3.51
N ALA A 47 6.72 19.41 2.92
CA ALA A 47 6.37 18.95 1.57
C ALA A 47 6.34 20.12 0.57
N SER A 48 7.10 21.19 0.82
CA SER A 48 7.26 22.29 -0.14
C SER A 48 7.71 21.73 -1.48
N ASP A 49 7.06 22.18 -2.56
CA ASP A 49 7.29 21.72 -3.93
C ASP A 49 6.98 20.23 -4.19
N GLN A 50 6.34 19.55 -3.25
CA GLN A 50 5.93 18.15 -3.39
C GLN A 50 4.42 18.01 -3.47
N VAL A 51 3.99 16.89 -4.09
CA VAL A 51 2.57 16.50 -4.12
C VAL A 51 2.28 15.62 -2.90
N VAL A 52 1.20 15.94 -2.20
CA VAL A 52 0.64 15.10 -1.14
C VAL A 52 -0.68 14.53 -1.64
N ALA A 53 -0.73 13.22 -1.77
CA ALA A 53 -1.90 12.51 -2.29
C ALA A 53 -2.14 11.23 -1.48
N PRO A 54 -3.38 10.68 -1.51
CA PRO A 54 -3.61 9.31 -1.02
C PRO A 54 -2.71 8.32 -1.76
N GLY A 55 -2.31 7.26 -1.07
CA GLY A 55 -1.59 6.16 -1.72
C GLY A 55 -2.44 5.50 -2.80
N PHE A 56 -1.78 4.95 -3.81
CA PHE A 56 -2.48 4.26 -4.89
C PHE A 56 -3.10 2.95 -4.40
N ILE A 57 -4.27 2.61 -4.96
CA ILE A 57 -4.89 1.30 -4.83
C ILE A 57 -4.58 0.54 -6.12
N ASP A 58 -3.87 -0.57 -6.01
CA ASP A 58 -3.60 -1.45 -7.14
C ASP A 58 -4.61 -2.61 -7.16
N PRO A 59 -5.60 -2.58 -8.07
CA PRO A 59 -6.66 -3.58 -8.12
C PRO A 59 -6.28 -4.84 -8.90
N HIS A 60 -5.05 -4.97 -9.37
CA HIS A 60 -4.60 -6.11 -10.15
C HIS A 60 -3.14 -6.43 -9.87
N THR A 61 -2.90 -7.24 -8.84
CA THR A 61 -1.56 -7.63 -8.40
C THR A 61 -1.40 -9.14 -8.32
N HIS A 62 -0.14 -9.56 -8.28
CA HIS A 62 0.28 -10.95 -8.10
C HIS A 62 1.14 -11.10 -6.82
N PHE A 63 0.82 -10.32 -5.79
CA PHE A 63 1.54 -10.33 -4.52
C PHE A 63 1.06 -11.41 -3.55
N ASP A 64 0.06 -12.23 -3.90
CA ASP A 64 -0.53 -13.24 -3.02
C ASP A 64 0.53 -14.09 -2.30
N ALA A 65 1.43 -14.68 -3.08
CA ALA A 65 2.50 -15.49 -2.53
C ALA A 65 3.56 -14.63 -1.83
N GLN A 66 3.91 -13.47 -2.39
CA GLN A 66 4.95 -12.60 -1.84
C GLN A 66 4.64 -12.11 -0.44
N LEU A 67 3.38 -11.84 -0.10
CA LEU A 67 2.96 -11.40 1.22
C LEU A 67 3.28 -12.41 2.34
N LEU A 68 3.55 -13.68 2.00
CA LEU A 68 3.93 -14.71 2.97
C LEU A 68 5.34 -14.50 3.54
N TRP A 69 6.23 -13.83 2.79
CA TRP A 69 7.61 -13.55 3.23
C TRP A 69 7.98 -12.05 3.21
N ASP A 70 7.28 -11.24 2.42
CA ASP A 70 7.42 -9.79 2.37
C ASP A 70 6.08 -9.12 2.64
N GLY A 71 5.68 -9.07 3.90
CA GLY A 71 4.42 -8.47 4.33
C GLY A 71 4.27 -6.98 4.00
N ALA A 72 5.36 -6.31 3.65
CA ALA A 72 5.33 -4.92 3.23
C ALA A 72 5.08 -4.76 1.71
N ALA A 73 5.16 -5.85 0.92
CA ALA A 73 5.10 -5.80 -0.54
C ALA A 73 5.99 -4.65 -1.09
N LYS A 74 7.25 -4.64 -0.69
CA LYS A 74 8.19 -3.52 -0.91
C LYS A 74 8.17 -2.91 -2.31
N PRO A 75 8.16 -3.68 -3.39
CA PRO A 75 8.09 -3.07 -4.72
C PRO A 75 6.87 -2.17 -4.91
N ALA A 76 5.71 -2.55 -4.35
CA ALA A 76 4.50 -1.76 -4.45
C ALA A 76 4.58 -0.48 -3.61
N ILE A 77 4.97 -0.59 -2.33
CA ILE A 77 5.00 0.58 -1.43
C ILE A 77 6.05 1.60 -1.86
N GLU A 78 7.18 1.17 -2.40
CA GLU A 78 8.23 2.05 -2.93
C GLU A 78 7.75 2.88 -4.15
N HIS A 79 6.67 2.44 -4.82
CA HIS A 79 6.02 3.15 -5.90
C HIS A 79 4.74 3.89 -5.46
N GLY A 80 4.50 4.01 -4.15
CA GLY A 80 3.37 4.74 -3.60
C GLY A 80 2.04 3.97 -3.57
N VAL A 81 2.07 2.66 -3.80
CA VAL A 81 0.90 1.78 -3.62
C VAL A 81 0.74 1.44 -2.15
N THR A 82 -0.39 1.78 -1.56
CA THR A 82 -0.70 1.51 -0.15
C THR A 82 -1.80 0.47 0.06
N THR A 83 -2.46 0.08 -1.02
CA THR A 83 -3.50 -0.95 -1.00
C THR A 83 -3.39 -1.82 -2.24
N ILE A 84 -3.40 -3.12 -2.06
CA ILE A 84 -3.39 -4.09 -3.15
C ILE A 84 -4.64 -4.97 -3.09
N VAL A 85 -5.15 -5.35 -4.26
CA VAL A 85 -6.29 -6.28 -4.40
C VAL A 85 -5.84 -7.46 -5.25
N PRO A 86 -5.41 -8.56 -4.61
CA PRO A 86 -4.99 -9.76 -5.34
C PRO A 86 -6.19 -10.54 -5.89
N GLY A 87 -5.91 -11.46 -6.82
CA GLY A 87 -6.90 -12.40 -7.35
C GLY A 87 -7.78 -11.89 -8.50
N ASN A 88 -7.70 -10.62 -8.87
CA ASN A 88 -8.52 -10.05 -9.96
C ASN A 88 -8.24 -10.67 -11.34
N CYS A 89 -7.05 -11.24 -11.54
CA CYS A 89 -6.67 -11.95 -12.78
C CYS A 89 -7.04 -13.42 -12.79
N SER A 90 -7.88 -13.88 -11.87
CA SER A 90 -8.26 -15.30 -11.66
C SER A 90 -7.15 -16.18 -11.05
N LEU A 91 -6.01 -15.61 -10.69
CA LEU A 91 -4.95 -16.28 -9.93
C LEU A 91 -4.99 -15.76 -8.50
N SER A 92 -5.30 -16.63 -7.55
CA SER A 92 -5.31 -16.27 -6.13
C SER A 92 -4.99 -17.48 -5.26
N LEU A 93 -4.28 -17.25 -4.16
CA LEU A 93 -4.04 -18.25 -3.12
C LEU A 93 -5.21 -18.37 -2.13
N ALA A 94 -6.16 -17.45 -2.13
CA ALA A 94 -7.27 -17.43 -1.20
C ALA A 94 -8.60 -17.04 -1.88
N PRO A 95 -9.71 -17.73 -1.60
CA PRO A 95 -9.82 -18.94 -0.76
C PRO A 95 -9.34 -20.20 -1.49
N LEU A 96 -8.63 -21.08 -0.80
CA LEU A 96 -8.01 -22.28 -1.36
C LEU A 96 -8.34 -23.52 -0.54
N LYS A 97 -8.78 -24.60 -1.21
CA LYS A 97 -8.90 -25.90 -0.57
C LYS A 97 -7.52 -26.54 -0.40
N ALA A 98 -7.27 -27.16 0.75
CA ALA A 98 -5.99 -27.78 1.07
C ALA A 98 -5.51 -28.78 0.01
N GLU A 99 -6.42 -29.54 -0.63
CA GLU A 99 -6.14 -30.52 -1.68
C GLU A 99 -5.60 -29.89 -2.98
N HIS A 100 -5.82 -28.58 -3.19
CA HIS A 100 -5.38 -27.86 -4.39
C HIS A 100 -4.11 -27.04 -4.18
N ARG A 101 -3.58 -26.98 -2.97
CA ARG A 101 -2.43 -26.17 -2.58
C ARG A 101 -1.23 -26.40 -3.49
N MET A 102 -0.76 -27.66 -3.59
CA MET A 102 0.43 -28.00 -4.38
C MET A 102 0.27 -27.72 -5.88
N LYS A 103 -0.95 -27.87 -6.40
CA LYS A 103 -1.24 -27.58 -7.81
C LYS A 103 -1.11 -26.08 -8.09
N LEU A 104 -1.61 -25.23 -7.20
CA LEU A 104 -1.50 -23.78 -7.33
C LEU A 104 -0.07 -23.30 -7.16
N VAL A 105 0.68 -23.80 -6.18
CA VAL A 105 2.11 -23.51 -6.00
C VAL A 105 2.89 -23.80 -7.31
N GLY A 106 2.62 -24.95 -7.94
CA GLY A 106 3.22 -25.30 -9.23
C GLY A 106 2.87 -24.33 -10.37
N MET A 107 1.63 -23.81 -10.37
CA MET A 107 1.19 -22.82 -11.37
C MET A 107 1.87 -21.45 -11.13
N PHE A 108 1.92 -20.97 -9.90
CA PHE A 108 2.60 -19.71 -9.57
C PHE A 108 4.08 -19.73 -9.95
N ASN A 109 4.76 -20.86 -9.73
CA ASN A 109 6.14 -21.04 -10.16
C ASN A 109 6.36 -20.87 -11.66
N GLN A 110 5.47 -21.44 -12.46
CA GLN A 110 5.60 -21.37 -13.91
C GLN A 110 5.25 -19.98 -14.47
N ILE A 111 4.28 -19.30 -13.85
CA ILE A 111 3.76 -18.02 -14.36
C ILE A 111 4.58 -16.84 -13.84
N GLU A 112 5.05 -16.91 -12.60
CA GLU A 112 5.67 -15.77 -11.91
C GLU A 112 7.16 -15.97 -11.62
N GLU A 113 7.74 -17.08 -12.10
CA GLU A 113 9.16 -17.43 -11.89
C GLU A 113 9.61 -17.38 -10.40
N LYS A 114 8.66 -17.58 -9.48
CA LYS A 114 8.95 -17.52 -8.03
C LYS A 114 9.52 -18.84 -7.52
N PRO A 115 10.53 -18.82 -6.66
CA PRO A 115 11.15 -20.04 -6.14
C PRO A 115 10.18 -20.90 -5.34
N HIS A 116 10.09 -22.19 -5.65
CA HIS A 116 9.22 -23.18 -4.97
C HIS A 116 9.35 -23.15 -3.44
N LYS A 117 10.58 -22.99 -2.97
CA LYS A 117 10.94 -23.11 -1.56
C LYS A 117 10.34 -22.00 -0.70
N GLU A 118 10.27 -20.80 -1.23
CA GLU A 118 9.75 -19.62 -0.51
C GLU A 118 8.23 -19.68 -0.35
N ILE A 119 7.53 -20.23 -1.36
CA ILE A 119 6.07 -20.39 -1.31
C ILE A 119 5.68 -21.48 -0.32
N GLU A 120 6.40 -22.62 -0.30
CA GLU A 120 6.15 -23.72 0.63
C GLU A 120 6.42 -23.37 2.09
N GLU A 121 7.45 -22.56 2.36
CA GLU A 121 7.83 -22.13 3.71
C GLU A 121 6.87 -21.08 4.27
N GLY A 122 6.33 -20.20 3.43
CA GLY A 122 5.38 -19.18 3.84
C GLY A 122 3.97 -19.69 4.18
N GLU A 123 3.65 -20.92 3.78
CA GLU A 123 2.34 -21.55 4.02
C GLU A 123 2.27 -22.43 5.29
N LYS A 124 3.34 -22.49 6.11
CA LYS A 124 3.36 -23.23 7.38
C LYS A 124 2.87 -22.37 8.52
#